data_b4e9356ca013111e16c8568a3f5d3ffa
#
_entry.id   b4e9356ca013111e16c8568a3f5d3ffa
#
_cell.length_a   1.000
_cell.length_b   1.000
_cell.length_c   1.000
_cell.angle_alpha   90.00
_cell.angle_beta   90.00
_cell.angle_gamma   90.00
#
_symmetry.space_group_name_H-M   'P 1'
#
loop_
_entity.id
_entity.type
_entity.pdbx_description
1 polymer ?
#
loop_
_entity_poly.entity_id
_entity_poly.type
_entity_poly.pdbx_seq_one_letter_code
_entity_poly.pdbx_strand_id
1 'polypeptide(L)'
;MRHGVLAGLAGLAAICIAVPAQAAPGRLVIAGGAVASTNAQVHCAFVAGLGPADRVAVIPSASGEASAAAQSYVQTLAAHGVSPDRIDVVHLAVVDDPSTPALDEAGWAGNATAPAEIAKVERAAAIWFTGGDQVRTTAALLRPDGGPTPMLLALRARHSAGATIGGTSAGAAVMTETMIARGDSLAALSQPLIASDASQSTMDGGALMLAPGLGFLPLGLVDQHFDRKARLGRLARALAELAPAQRIGFGVDEDTALVVDLAQGVATAAGAGGVAVLDARGARSAMRADRFSAAGLWLSRLAPGDRLSLADLAITAAPGRTRIDPGGGYYSHAAQSGAGMALPSEGLADALGVDLLDNRVSARLERISFDAAGAGVRYVFEETPDSWAALGGGQYTINAVAFSITPVRVTVTEAP
;
A
#
# COMPACT_ATOMS: atom_id res chain seq x y z
N MET A 1 -35.78 -73.69 -32.56
CA MET A 1 -36.36 -72.44 -32.06
C MET A 1 -35.38 -71.84 -31.13
N ARG A 2 -34.67 -70.79 -31.51
CA ARG A 2 -33.75 -70.03 -30.68
C ARG A 2 -34.22 -68.56 -30.71
N HIS A 3 -34.64 -68.06 -29.56
CA HIS A 3 -35.06 -66.69 -29.41
C HIS A 3 -33.83 -65.84 -29.11
N GLY A 4 -33.51 -64.88 -29.98
CA GLY A 4 -32.51 -63.85 -29.73
C GLY A 4 -33.14 -62.67 -29.03
N VAL A 5 -32.52 -62.27 -27.90
CA VAL A 5 -32.86 -61.07 -27.18
C VAL A 5 -31.93 -59.98 -27.67
N LEU A 6 -32.49 -58.93 -28.28
CA LEU A 6 -31.77 -57.69 -28.58
C LEU A 6 -31.74 -56.80 -27.30
N ALA A 7 -30.57 -56.56 -26.78
CA ALA A 7 -30.35 -55.58 -25.75
C ALA A 7 -30.05 -54.19 -26.38
N GLY A 8 -30.95 -53.24 -26.21
CA GLY A 8 -30.75 -51.86 -26.63
C GLY A 8 -29.86 -51.12 -25.62
N LEU A 9 -28.69 -50.65 -26.06
CA LEU A 9 -27.84 -49.72 -25.34
C LEU A 9 -28.38 -48.29 -25.51
N ALA A 10 -28.99 -47.75 -24.46
CA ALA A 10 -29.29 -46.31 -24.37
C ALA A 10 -28.02 -45.55 -23.97
N GLY A 11 -27.42 -44.82 -24.93
CA GLY A 11 -26.30 -43.95 -24.67
C GLY A 11 -26.76 -42.70 -23.90
N LEU A 12 -26.34 -42.54 -22.64
CA LEU A 12 -26.45 -41.30 -21.92
C LEU A 12 -25.42 -40.30 -22.50
N ALA A 13 -25.91 -39.29 -23.22
CA ALA A 13 -25.11 -38.13 -23.60
C ALA A 13 -24.83 -37.28 -22.33
N ALA A 14 -23.60 -37.27 -21.84
CA ALA A 14 -23.16 -36.38 -20.80
C ALA A 14 -23.14 -34.94 -21.34
N ILE A 15 -24.08 -34.12 -20.93
CA ILE A 15 -24.09 -32.68 -21.18
C ILE A 15 -23.03 -32.08 -20.28
N CYS A 16 -21.83 -31.79 -20.80
CA CYS A 16 -20.84 -30.96 -20.15
C CYS A 16 -21.39 -29.51 -20.09
N ILE A 17 -22.01 -29.15 -18.99
CA ILE A 17 -22.31 -27.74 -18.71
C ILE A 17 -20.93 -27.08 -18.47
N ALA A 18 -20.44 -26.31 -19.45
CA ALA A 18 -19.29 -25.44 -19.25
C ALA A 18 -19.66 -24.39 -18.19
N VAL A 19 -19.16 -24.56 -16.97
CA VAL A 19 -19.19 -23.49 -15.96
C VAL A 19 -18.30 -22.38 -16.53
N PRO A 20 -18.81 -21.15 -16.72
CA PRO A 20 -17.96 -20.06 -17.20
C PRO A 20 -16.80 -19.92 -16.23
N ALA A 21 -15.56 -19.94 -16.73
CA ALA A 21 -14.39 -19.67 -15.93
C ALA A 21 -14.58 -18.29 -15.29
N GLN A 22 -14.56 -18.22 -13.96
CA GLN A 22 -14.68 -16.97 -13.24
C GLN A 22 -13.50 -16.09 -13.67
N ALA A 23 -13.78 -14.87 -14.14
CA ALA A 23 -12.73 -13.95 -14.53
C ALA A 23 -11.79 -13.75 -13.33
N ALA A 24 -10.48 -13.75 -13.57
CA ALA A 24 -9.51 -13.48 -12.52
C ALA A 24 -9.62 -12.02 -12.10
N PRO A 25 -9.43 -11.70 -10.81
CA PRO A 25 -9.38 -10.30 -10.34
C PRO A 25 -8.33 -9.52 -11.12
N GLY A 26 -8.60 -8.24 -11.37
CA GLY A 26 -7.65 -7.32 -11.99
C GLY A 26 -6.43 -7.06 -11.10
N ARG A 27 -5.44 -6.39 -11.68
CA ARG A 27 -4.27 -5.94 -10.92
C ARG A 27 -4.60 -4.77 -10.01
N LEU A 28 -3.78 -4.61 -8.97
CA LEU A 28 -3.74 -3.38 -8.17
C LEU A 28 -2.44 -2.64 -8.45
N VAL A 29 -2.51 -1.31 -8.55
CA VAL A 29 -1.33 -0.42 -8.66
C VAL A 29 -1.39 0.57 -7.52
N ILE A 30 -0.69 0.26 -6.44
CA ILE A 30 -0.77 0.94 -5.15
C ILE A 30 0.43 1.87 -5.03
N ALA A 31 0.26 3.16 -5.35
CA ALA A 31 1.35 4.11 -5.43
C ALA A 31 1.50 4.94 -4.15
N GLY A 32 2.73 5.06 -3.66
CA GLY A 32 3.04 5.68 -2.36
C GLY A 32 2.86 7.19 -2.27
N GLY A 33 2.53 7.86 -3.36
CA GLY A 33 2.33 9.31 -3.41
C GLY A 33 3.42 10.01 -4.21
N ALA A 34 3.20 11.29 -4.49
CA ALA A 34 4.14 12.14 -5.24
C ALA A 34 4.68 11.49 -6.53
N VAL A 35 3.81 10.74 -7.24
CA VAL A 35 4.19 10.06 -8.48
C VAL A 35 4.45 11.10 -9.56
N ALA A 36 5.68 11.16 -10.06
CA ALA A 36 6.03 12.07 -11.15
C ALA A 36 5.23 11.71 -12.40
N SER A 37 4.70 12.72 -13.10
CA SER A 37 3.96 12.51 -14.36
C SER A 37 4.79 11.79 -15.43
N THR A 38 6.11 11.85 -15.32
CA THR A 38 7.08 11.19 -16.21
C THR A 38 7.47 9.78 -15.77
N ASN A 39 6.99 9.30 -14.61
CA ASN A 39 7.32 7.95 -14.13
C ASN A 39 6.60 6.87 -14.95
N ALA A 40 7.24 6.47 -16.06
CA ALA A 40 6.69 5.47 -16.95
C ALA A 40 6.49 4.10 -16.27
N GLN A 41 7.29 3.73 -15.26
CA GLN A 41 7.16 2.43 -14.61
C GLN A 41 5.82 2.30 -13.87
N VAL A 42 5.39 3.35 -13.17
CA VAL A 42 4.12 3.34 -12.44
C VAL A 42 2.93 3.50 -13.40
N HIS A 43 2.99 4.50 -14.30
CA HIS A 43 1.85 4.77 -15.18
C HIS A 43 1.64 3.67 -16.22
N CYS A 44 2.72 3.12 -16.82
CA CYS A 44 2.59 1.98 -17.72
C CYS A 44 2.09 0.71 -17.01
N ALA A 45 2.48 0.47 -15.74
CA ALA A 45 1.93 -0.66 -14.98
C ALA A 45 0.41 -0.52 -14.79
N PHE A 46 -0.09 0.70 -14.61
CA PHE A 46 -1.52 0.97 -14.45
C PHE A 46 -2.30 0.75 -15.77
N VAL A 47 -1.78 1.23 -16.90
CA VAL A 47 -2.47 1.11 -18.19
C VAL A 47 -2.13 -0.18 -18.94
N ALA A 48 -1.27 -1.03 -18.37
CA ALA A 48 -0.85 -2.28 -19.01
C ALA A 48 -2.04 -3.22 -19.24
N GLY A 49 -2.17 -3.69 -20.49
CA GLY A 49 -3.25 -4.58 -20.90
C GLY A 49 -4.49 -3.88 -21.43
N LEU A 50 -4.54 -2.53 -21.43
CA LEU A 50 -5.63 -1.81 -22.07
C LEU A 50 -5.61 -2.02 -23.59
N GLY A 51 -6.74 -2.46 -24.11
CA GLY A 51 -6.99 -2.49 -25.56
C GLY A 51 -7.30 -1.10 -26.13
N PRO A 52 -7.33 -0.93 -27.46
CA PRO A 52 -7.52 0.37 -28.10
C PRO A 52 -8.91 0.98 -27.85
N ALA A 53 -9.91 0.19 -27.47
CA ALA A 53 -11.28 0.66 -27.17
C ALA A 53 -11.57 0.75 -25.66
N ASP A 54 -10.65 0.30 -24.81
CA ASP A 54 -10.87 0.27 -23.37
C ASP A 54 -10.84 1.67 -22.77
N ARG A 55 -11.68 1.88 -21.77
CA ARG A 55 -11.82 3.17 -21.09
C ARG A 55 -11.16 3.14 -19.72
N VAL A 56 -10.73 4.31 -19.28
CA VAL A 56 -10.17 4.55 -17.94
C VAL A 56 -11.12 5.46 -17.18
N ALA A 57 -11.37 5.17 -15.90
CA ALA A 57 -12.06 6.07 -14.99
C ALA A 57 -11.08 6.70 -14.00
N VAL A 58 -11.21 8.00 -13.73
CA VAL A 58 -10.45 8.75 -12.73
C VAL A 58 -11.42 9.23 -11.65
N ILE A 59 -11.13 8.88 -10.39
CA ILE A 59 -11.96 9.21 -9.23
C ILE A 59 -11.19 10.15 -8.30
N PRO A 60 -11.56 11.45 -8.26
CA PRO A 60 -10.83 12.46 -7.48
C PRO A 60 -11.32 12.62 -6.03
N SER A 61 -12.06 11.67 -5.50
CA SER A 61 -12.80 11.77 -4.24
C SER A 61 -11.97 12.14 -2.99
N ALA A 62 -10.67 11.85 -2.99
CA ALA A 62 -9.77 12.21 -1.89
C ALA A 62 -9.29 13.66 -1.96
N SER A 63 -9.28 14.27 -3.13
CA SER A 63 -8.66 15.58 -3.36
C SER A 63 -9.47 16.71 -2.71
N GLY A 64 -8.75 17.73 -2.22
CA GLY A 64 -9.34 19.04 -1.89
C GLY A 64 -9.52 19.94 -3.10
N GLU A 65 -8.94 19.54 -4.24
CA GLU A 65 -9.00 20.19 -5.55
C GLU A 65 -9.40 19.14 -6.58
N ALA A 66 -10.65 18.65 -6.50
CA ALA A 66 -11.10 17.44 -7.18
C ALA A 66 -11.01 17.57 -8.72
N SER A 67 -11.49 18.68 -9.26
CA SER A 67 -11.47 18.97 -10.70
C SER A 67 -10.05 19.13 -11.22
N ALA A 68 -9.19 19.86 -10.51
CA ALA A 68 -7.79 20.08 -10.88
C ALA A 68 -6.99 18.78 -10.81
N ALA A 69 -7.17 17.97 -9.75
CA ALA A 69 -6.49 16.68 -9.60
C ALA A 69 -6.89 15.69 -10.71
N ALA A 70 -8.17 15.62 -11.05
CA ALA A 70 -8.64 14.78 -12.15
C ALA A 70 -8.04 15.23 -13.49
N GLN A 71 -8.08 16.54 -13.78
CA GLN A 71 -7.54 17.10 -15.02
C GLN A 71 -6.02 16.84 -15.15
N SER A 72 -5.27 17.02 -14.07
CA SER A 72 -3.82 16.73 -14.03
C SER A 72 -3.54 15.27 -14.35
N TYR A 73 -4.33 14.34 -13.78
CA TYR A 73 -4.11 12.92 -14.05
C TYR A 73 -4.54 12.50 -15.46
N VAL A 74 -5.60 13.12 -16.02
CA VAL A 74 -5.99 12.95 -17.43
C VAL A 74 -4.82 13.34 -18.36
N GLN A 75 -4.15 14.46 -18.08
CA GLN A 75 -2.96 14.89 -18.85
C GLN A 75 -1.81 13.89 -18.71
N THR A 76 -1.58 13.37 -17.50
CA THR A 76 -0.57 12.36 -17.26
C THR A 76 -0.86 11.08 -18.06
N LEU A 77 -2.09 10.57 -18.02
CA LEU A 77 -2.48 9.39 -18.79
C LEU A 77 -2.36 9.62 -20.31
N ALA A 78 -2.68 10.82 -20.79
CA ALA A 78 -2.52 11.18 -22.19
C ALA A 78 -1.06 11.14 -22.63
N ALA A 79 -0.13 11.61 -21.78
CA ALA A 79 1.30 11.52 -22.03
C ALA A 79 1.81 10.07 -22.05
N HIS A 80 1.09 9.15 -21.42
CA HIS A 80 1.38 7.70 -21.42
C HIS A 80 0.52 6.91 -22.42
N GLY A 81 -0.08 7.58 -23.43
CA GLY A 81 -0.70 6.94 -24.59
C GLY A 81 -2.19 6.60 -24.46
N VAL A 82 -2.86 7.06 -23.40
CA VAL A 82 -4.32 6.91 -23.28
C VAL A 82 -4.99 8.15 -23.89
N SER A 83 -5.75 7.99 -24.97
CA SER A 83 -6.45 9.11 -25.58
C SER A 83 -7.46 9.76 -24.62
N PRO A 84 -7.52 11.10 -24.47
CA PRO A 84 -8.39 11.79 -23.51
C PRO A 84 -9.88 11.47 -23.66
N ASP A 85 -10.37 11.18 -24.86
CA ASP A 85 -11.75 10.77 -25.12
C ASP A 85 -12.11 9.40 -24.54
N ARG A 86 -11.11 8.61 -24.16
CA ARG A 86 -11.24 7.32 -23.47
C ARG A 86 -11.16 7.43 -21.94
N ILE A 87 -10.97 8.63 -21.41
CA ILE A 87 -10.83 8.84 -19.97
C ILE A 87 -12.11 9.50 -19.45
N ASP A 88 -12.78 8.81 -18.53
CA ASP A 88 -13.97 9.32 -17.85
C ASP A 88 -13.57 9.85 -16.46
N VAL A 89 -13.80 11.13 -16.21
CA VAL A 89 -13.75 11.68 -14.86
C VAL A 89 -15.06 11.35 -14.16
N VAL A 90 -14.98 10.60 -13.05
CA VAL A 90 -16.12 10.32 -12.18
C VAL A 90 -16.31 11.51 -11.24
N HIS A 91 -17.43 12.17 -11.32
CA HIS A 91 -17.75 13.32 -10.46
C HIS A 91 -18.12 12.82 -9.07
N LEU A 92 -17.12 12.59 -8.23
CA LEU A 92 -17.25 12.14 -6.86
C LEU A 92 -16.26 12.92 -5.98
N ALA A 93 -16.78 13.78 -5.10
CA ALA A 93 -16.04 14.58 -4.14
C ALA A 93 -16.96 14.95 -2.97
N VAL A 94 -16.39 15.38 -1.85
CA VAL A 94 -17.12 15.78 -0.63
C VAL A 94 -16.76 17.20 -0.18
N VAL A 95 -15.89 17.88 -0.93
CA VAL A 95 -15.48 19.27 -0.70
C VAL A 95 -15.35 19.97 -2.05
N ASP A 96 -15.54 21.29 -2.06
CA ASP A 96 -15.32 22.12 -3.23
C ASP A 96 -13.85 22.24 -3.60
N ASP A 97 -13.61 22.39 -4.89
CA ASP A 97 -12.31 22.76 -5.46
C ASP A 97 -12.21 24.29 -5.57
N PRO A 98 -11.39 24.95 -4.75
CA PRO A 98 -11.29 26.42 -4.79
C PRO A 98 -10.70 26.94 -6.11
N SER A 99 -10.07 26.09 -6.92
CA SER A 99 -9.52 26.46 -8.22
C SER A 99 -10.58 26.50 -9.34
N THR A 100 -11.79 25.94 -9.10
CA THR A 100 -12.90 25.87 -10.05
C THR A 100 -14.18 26.51 -9.53
N PRO A 101 -14.21 27.81 -9.22
CA PRO A 101 -15.30 28.48 -8.49
C PRO A 101 -16.66 28.50 -9.24
N ALA A 102 -16.70 28.01 -10.47
CA ALA A 102 -17.93 27.89 -11.28
C ALA A 102 -18.58 26.49 -11.12
N LEU A 103 -17.96 25.56 -10.43
CA LEU A 103 -18.44 24.21 -10.17
C LEU A 103 -18.73 24.06 -8.67
N ASP A 104 -19.63 23.14 -8.32
CA ASP A 104 -19.94 22.74 -6.94
C ASP A 104 -19.55 21.26 -6.80
N GLU A 105 -18.27 21.02 -6.53
CA GLU A 105 -17.76 19.67 -6.35
C GLU A 105 -18.23 19.04 -5.02
N ALA A 106 -18.56 19.83 -3.99
CA ALA A 106 -19.17 19.32 -2.79
C ALA A 106 -20.54 18.68 -3.07
N GLY A 107 -21.27 19.20 -4.06
CA GLY A 107 -22.52 18.62 -4.53
C GLY A 107 -22.37 17.24 -5.18
N TRP A 108 -21.14 16.81 -5.53
CA TRP A 108 -20.88 15.48 -6.07
C TRP A 108 -20.90 14.36 -5.01
N ALA A 109 -21.01 14.69 -3.72
CA ALA A 109 -21.03 13.69 -2.63
C ALA A 109 -22.11 12.62 -2.81
N GLY A 110 -23.29 12.98 -3.36
CA GLY A 110 -24.39 12.06 -3.65
C GLY A 110 -24.18 11.15 -4.86
N ASN A 111 -23.19 11.41 -5.70
CA ASN A 111 -23.00 10.74 -6.98
C ASN A 111 -22.57 9.26 -6.87
N ALA A 112 -22.21 8.79 -5.68
CA ALA A 112 -22.00 7.37 -5.43
C ALA A 112 -23.27 6.50 -5.66
N THR A 113 -24.44 7.14 -5.81
CA THR A 113 -25.71 6.50 -6.15
C THR A 113 -26.24 6.93 -7.53
N ALA A 114 -25.58 7.85 -8.23
CA ALA A 114 -26.02 8.39 -9.51
C ALA A 114 -25.73 7.40 -10.66
N PRO A 115 -26.77 6.93 -11.41
CA PRO A 115 -26.56 5.93 -12.46
C PRO A 115 -25.59 6.38 -13.56
N ALA A 116 -25.57 7.67 -13.91
CA ALA A 116 -24.67 8.19 -14.94
C ALA A 116 -23.18 8.11 -14.51
N GLU A 117 -22.88 8.36 -13.24
CA GLU A 117 -21.52 8.26 -12.71
C GLU A 117 -21.11 6.80 -12.49
N ILE A 118 -22.02 5.95 -12.02
CA ILE A 118 -21.79 4.50 -11.90
C ILE A 118 -21.50 3.88 -13.27
N ALA A 119 -22.20 4.28 -14.32
CA ALA A 119 -21.95 3.78 -15.67
C ALA A 119 -20.54 4.08 -16.20
N LYS A 120 -19.87 5.16 -15.73
CA LYS A 120 -18.46 5.43 -16.05
C LYS A 120 -17.55 4.35 -15.44
N VAL A 121 -17.82 3.94 -14.21
CA VAL A 121 -17.11 2.86 -13.53
C VAL A 121 -17.37 1.52 -14.23
N GLU A 122 -18.62 1.20 -14.54
CA GLU A 122 -19.01 -0.09 -15.12
C GLU A 122 -18.37 -0.37 -16.47
N ARG A 123 -18.07 0.66 -17.27
CA ARG A 123 -17.41 0.52 -18.58
C ARG A 123 -15.89 0.63 -18.53
N ALA A 124 -15.29 0.95 -17.36
CA ALA A 124 -13.86 1.13 -17.24
C ALA A 124 -13.10 -0.20 -17.17
N ALA A 125 -11.99 -0.31 -17.90
CA ALA A 125 -11.04 -1.41 -17.80
C ALA A 125 -9.89 -1.11 -16.81
N ALA A 126 -9.68 0.18 -16.47
CA ALA A 126 -8.80 0.61 -15.40
C ALA A 126 -9.41 1.80 -14.65
N ILE A 127 -9.21 1.87 -13.34
CA ILE A 127 -9.80 2.87 -12.45
C ILE A 127 -8.72 3.39 -11.52
N TRP A 128 -8.58 4.74 -11.46
CA TRP A 128 -7.56 5.39 -10.64
C TRP A 128 -8.17 6.30 -9.59
N PHE A 129 -7.73 6.14 -8.34
CA PHE A 129 -8.03 7.06 -7.24
C PHE A 129 -6.90 8.07 -7.07
N THR A 130 -7.22 9.37 -7.07
CA THR A 130 -6.24 10.42 -6.83
C THR A 130 -5.81 10.49 -5.35
N GLY A 131 -4.76 11.26 -5.08
CA GLY A 131 -4.32 11.58 -3.72
C GLY A 131 -5.18 12.65 -3.03
N GLY A 132 -4.90 12.86 -1.74
CA GLY A 132 -5.57 13.82 -0.87
C GLY A 132 -5.82 13.25 0.52
N ASP A 133 -7.08 13.25 0.96
CA ASP A 133 -7.52 12.71 2.23
C ASP A 133 -8.34 11.42 2.02
N GLN A 134 -7.82 10.30 2.47
CA GLN A 134 -8.46 8.98 2.33
C GLN A 134 -9.83 8.88 2.99
N VAL A 135 -10.06 9.66 4.06
CA VAL A 135 -11.36 9.68 4.75
C VAL A 135 -12.45 10.25 3.84
N ARG A 136 -12.13 11.22 3.00
CA ARG A 136 -13.09 11.75 2.00
C ARG A 136 -13.54 10.67 1.01
N THR A 137 -12.62 9.83 0.55
CA THR A 137 -12.97 8.71 -0.35
C THR A 137 -13.89 7.71 0.33
N THR A 138 -13.60 7.33 1.57
CA THR A 138 -14.45 6.38 2.29
C THR A 138 -15.78 7.02 2.69
N ALA A 139 -15.82 8.30 3.05
CA ALA A 139 -17.07 9.04 3.30
C ALA A 139 -17.98 9.11 2.07
N ALA A 140 -17.40 9.18 0.84
CA ALA A 140 -18.17 9.17 -0.39
C ALA A 140 -18.65 7.76 -0.80
N LEU A 141 -17.87 6.71 -0.52
CA LEU A 141 -18.11 5.35 -1.03
C LEU A 141 -18.70 4.37 -0.02
N LEU A 142 -18.66 4.69 1.26
CA LEU A 142 -19.31 3.91 2.33
C LEU A 142 -20.56 4.65 2.82
N ARG A 143 -21.60 3.88 3.11
CA ARG A 143 -22.81 4.41 3.74
C ARG A 143 -22.57 4.65 5.24
N PRO A 144 -23.41 5.43 5.92
CA PRO A 144 -23.30 5.66 7.37
C PRO A 144 -23.33 4.38 8.23
N ASP A 145 -23.95 3.31 7.72
CA ASP A 145 -23.97 1.98 8.36
C ASP A 145 -22.69 1.15 8.10
N GLY A 146 -21.68 1.73 7.40
CA GLY A 146 -20.46 1.06 6.98
C GLY A 146 -20.61 0.18 5.74
N GLY A 147 -21.80 0.03 5.20
CA GLY A 147 -22.06 -0.75 3.98
C GLY A 147 -21.57 -0.04 2.71
N PRO A 148 -21.34 -0.78 1.62
CA PRO A 148 -20.91 -0.20 0.35
C PRO A 148 -22.04 0.58 -0.32
N THR A 149 -21.71 1.70 -0.96
CA THR A 149 -22.61 2.39 -1.90
C THR A 149 -22.74 1.58 -3.21
N PRO A 150 -23.76 1.87 -4.05
CA PRO A 150 -23.86 1.26 -5.39
C PRO A 150 -22.60 1.44 -6.24
N MET A 151 -21.93 2.58 -6.18
CA MET A 151 -20.66 2.81 -6.90
C MET A 151 -19.54 1.90 -6.37
N LEU A 152 -19.41 1.72 -5.05
CA LEU A 152 -18.40 0.80 -4.50
C LEU A 152 -18.68 -0.65 -4.89
N LEU A 153 -19.95 -1.05 -4.97
CA LEU A 153 -20.32 -2.37 -5.50
C LEU A 153 -19.91 -2.53 -6.97
N ALA A 154 -20.14 -1.50 -7.81
CA ALA A 154 -19.70 -1.50 -9.20
C ALA A 154 -18.17 -1.57 -9.33
N LEU A 155 -17.41 -0.82 -8.52
CA LEU A 155 -15.95 -0.85 -8.45
C LEU A 155 -15.44 -2.25 -8.12
N ARG A 156 -15.99 -2.91 -7.10
CA ARG A 156 -15.63 -4.27 -6.71
C ARG A 156 -15.97 -5.29 -7.78
N ALA A 157 -17.14 -5.15 -8.42
CA ALA A 157 -17.55 -6.00 -9.53
C ALA A 157 -16.60 -5.86 -10.74
N ARG A 158 -16.20 -4.64 -11.08
CA ARG A 158 -15.23 -4.39 -12.17
C ARG A 158 -13.86 -4.97 -11.86
N HIS A 159 -13.36 -4.80 -10.63
CA HIS A 159 -12.10 -5.42 -10.21
C HIS A 159 -12.17 -6.95 -10.30
N SER A 160 -13.23 -7.56 -9.79
CA SER A 160 -13.44 -9.00 -9.88
C SER A 160 -13.57 -9.50 -11.34
N ALA A 161 -14.01 -8.64 -12.26
CA ALA A 161 -14.10 -8.92 -13.68
C ALA A 161 -12.80 -8.62 -14.46
N GLY A 162 -11.69 -8.29 -13.78
CA GLY A 162 -10.38 -8.10 -14.38
C GLY A 162 -9.94 -6.66 -14.58
N ALA A 163 -10.73 -5.64 -14.18
CA ALA A 163 -10.31 -4.25 -14.27
C ALA A 163 -9.16 -3.94 -13.30
N THR A 164 -8.15 -3.21 -13.77
CA THR A 164 -7.06 -2.72 -12.91
C THR A 164 -7.58 -1.61 -12.00
N ILE A 165 -7.32 -1.71 -10.69
CA ILE A 165 -7.55 -0.63 -9.73
C ILE A 165 -6.21 -0.03 -9.35
N GLY A 166 -6.07 1.28 -9.47
CA GLY A 166 -4.87 1.99 -9.04
C GLY A 166 -5.23 3.18 -8.14
N GLY A 167 -4.24 3.67 -7.41
CA GLY A 167 -4.40 4.88 -6.62
C GLY A 167 -3.08 5.35 -6.01
N THR A 168 -2.99 6.66 -5.77
CA THR A 168 -1.80 7.28 -5.22
C THR A 168 -2.09 7.92 -3.86
N SER A 169 -1.12 7.85 -2.92
CA SER A 169 -1.25 8.49 -1.60
C SER A 169 -2.53 8.04 -0.87
N ALA A 170 -3.49 8.92 -0.66
CA ALA A 170 -4.81 8.57 -0.11
C ALA A 170 -5.52 7.47 -0.91
N GLY A 171 -5.39 7.49 -2.26
CA GLY A 171 -5.92 6.43 -3.11
C GLY A 171 -5.23 5.07 -2.91
N ALA A 172 -3.97 5.04 -2.45
CA ALA A 172 -3.30 3.82 -2.04
C ALA A 172 -3.77 3.34 -0.65
N ALA A 173 -3.93 4.27 0.29
CA ALA A 173 -4.33 3.96 1.66
C ALA A 173 -5.68 3.22 1.73
N VAL A 174 -6.63 3.55 0.86
CA VAL A 174 -7.97 2.94 0.84
C VAL A 174 -8.02 1.51 0.29
N MET A 175 -6.92 0.97 -0.22
CA MET A 175 -6.93 -0.32 -0.95
C MET A 175 -7.20 -1.53 -0.05
N THR A 176 -6.90 -1.47 1.24
CA THR A 176 -7.12 -2.55 2.21
C THR A 176 -8.48 -2.41 2.92
N GLU A 177 -8.91 -3.45 3.64
CA GLU A 177 -10.16 -3.45 4.41
C GLU A 177 -10.11 -2.46 5.59
N THR A 178 -8.96 -2.43 6.28
CA THR A 178 -8.64 -1.42 7.29
C THR A 178 -7.58 -0.50 6.72
N MET A 179 -7.67 0.80 6.96
CA MET A 179 -6.66 1.78 6.55
C MET A 179 -6.15 2.60 7.73
N ILE A 180 -4.92 3.11 7.61
CA ILE A 180 -4.43 4.18 8.48
C ILE A 180 -5.04 5.48 7.99
N ALA A 181 -5.91 6.09 8.80
CA ALA A 181 -6.59 7.33 8.45
C ALA A 181 -5.73 8.55 8.79
N ARG A 182 -5.00 8.53 9.92
CA ARG A 182 -4.07 9.58 10.34
C ARG A 182 -3.06 9.08 11.38
N GLY A 183 -2.12 9.94 11.75
CA GLY A 183 -1.15 9.72 12.82
C GLY A 183 0.29 9.75 12.31
N ASP A 184 1.24 10.04 13.22
CA ASP A 184 2.68 9.88 12.99
C ASP A 184 3.25 8.75 13.84
N SER A 185 4.49 8.34 13.55
CA SER A 185 5.10 7.20 14.24
C SER A 185 5.33 7.45 15.71
N LEU A 186 5.78 8.64 16.11
CA LEU A 186 6.11 8.90 17.51
C LEU A 186 4.85 8.94 18.37
N ALA A 187 3.81 9.63 17.91
CA ALA A 187 2.52 9.66 18.59
C ALA A 187 1.82 8.31 18.60
N ALA A 188 1.84 7.57 17.49
CA ALA A 188 1.29 6.20 17.42
C ALA A 188 1.92 5.25 18.45
N LEU A 189 3.22 5.43 18.74
CA LEU A 189 3.97 4.59 19.68
C LEU A 189 3.91 5.08 21.15
N SER A 190 3.37 6.29 21.39
CA SER A 190 3.34 6.92 22.71
C SER A 190 1.98 7.38 23.19
N GLN A 191 0.93 7.18 22.39
CA GLN A 191 -0.44 7.60 22.72
C GLN A 191 -1.43 6.47 22.43
N PRO A 192 -2.61 6.45 23.08
CA PRO A 192 -3.71 5.58 22.70
C PRO A 192 -4.18 5.88 21.27
N LEU A 193 -4.80 4.87 20.63
CA LEU A 193 -5.53 5.11 19.38
C LEU A 193 -6.70 6.04 19.61
N ILE A 194 -6.97 6.88 18.63
CA ILE A 194 -8.19 7.70 18.62
C ILE A 194 -9.28 7.02 17.78
N ALA A 195 -10.55 7.29 18.17
CA ALA A 195 -11.69 6.76 17.42
C ALA A 195 -11.74 7.36 16.01
N SER A 196 -12.20 6.55 15.05
CA SER A 196 -12.45 7.02 13.69
C SER A 196 -13.63 8.00 13.70
N ASP A 197 -13.34 9.25 13.29
CA ASP A 197 -14.33 10.30 13.10
C ASP A 197 -14.17 10.87 11.69
N ALA A 198 -15.20 10.68 10.87
CA ALA A 198 -15.20 11.15 9.47
C ALA A 198 -15.16 12.68 9.35
N SER A 199 -15.49 13.41 10.42
CA SER A 199 -15.43 14.89 10.45
C SER A 199 -14.01 15.41 10.65
N GLN A 200 -13.06 14.59 11.09
CA GLN A 200 -11.69 15.01 11.33
C GLN A 200 -10.86 14.95 10.04
N SER A 201 -10.25 16.09 9.70
CA SER A 201 -9.27 16.15 8.61
C SER A 201 -8.10 15.21 8.89
N THR A 202 -7.65 14.48 7.86
CA THR A 202 -6.49 13.61 7.94
C THR A 202 -5.21 14.44 7.93
N MET A 203 -4.77 14.86 9.09
CA MET A 203 -3.46 15.47 9.24
C MET A 203 -2.40 14.38 9.45
N ASP A 204 -1.21 14.59 8.91
CA ASP A 204 -0.08 13.64 8.99
C ASP A 204 0.53 13.51 10.40
N GLY A 205 -0.03 14.16 11.40
CA GLY A 205 0.49 14.16 12.77
C GLY A 205 -0.50 13.66 13.82
N GLY A 206 0.01 13.43 15.03
CA GLY A 206 -0.78 13.06 16.21
C GLY A 206 -1.06 11.55 16.32
N ALA A 207 -1.99 11.23 17.23
CA ALA A 207 -2.34 9.85 17.56
C ALA A 207 -2.84 9.04 16.36
N LEU A 208 -2.57 7.75 16.37
CA LEU A 208 -2.98 6.82 15.31
C LEU A 208 -4.51 6.68 15.27
N MET A 209 -5.06 6.80 14.07
CA MET A 209 -6.46 6.52 13.78
C MET A 209 -6.55 5.47 12.67
N LEU A 210 -7.30 4.39 12.92
CA LEU A 210 -7.66 3.40 11.92
C LEU A 210 -9.11 3.61 11.50
N ALA A 211 -9.40 3.35 10.24
CA ALA A 211 -10.74 3.47 9.67
C ALA A 211 -10.99 2.36 8.63
N PRO A 212 -12.26 2.10 8.25
CA PRO A 212 -12.57 1.22 7.12
C PRO A 212 -11.97 1.75 5.82
N GLY A 213 -11.38 0.84 5.03
CA GLY A 213 -10.98 1.09 3.65
C GLY A 213 -11.95 0.46 2.64
N LEU A 214 -11.52 0.27 1.40
CA LEU A 214 -12.37 -0.24 0.32
C LEU A 214 -12.23 -1.74 0.04
N GLY A 215 -11.17 -2.39 0.57
CA GLY A 215 -11.00 -3.84 0.55
C GLY A 215 -10.69 -4.46 -0.80
N PHE A 216 -9.96 -3.77 -1.69
CA PHE A 216 -9.48 -4.34 -2.94
C PHE A 216 -8.29 -5.30 -2.73
N LEU A 217 -7.37 -4.96 -1.82
CA LEU A 217 -6.29 -5.83 -1.39
C LEU A 217 -6.77 -6.67 -0.19
N PRO A 218 -6.92 -8.00 -0.34
CA PRO A 218 -7.55 -8.85 0.69
C PRO A 218 -6.63 -9.21 1.85
N LEU A 219 -5.43 -8.64 1.91
CA LEU A 219 -4.47 -8.92 2.98
C LEU A 219 -3.79 -7.66 3.47
N GLY A 220 -3.54 -7.62 4.77
CA GLY A 220 -2.66 -6.67 5.40
C GLY A 220 -3.17 -5.22 5.40
N LEU A 221 -2.21 -4.30 5.38
CA LEU A 221 -2.41 -2.87 5.50
C LEU A 221 -1.40 -2.12 4.64
N VAL A 222 -1.85 -1.07 3.94
CA VAL A 222 -0.99 -0.21 3.13
C VAL A 222 -0.72 1.10 3.87
N ASP A 223 0.54 1.52 3.87
CA ASP A 223 0.97 2.85 4.24
C ASP A 223 1.76 3.49 3.07
N GLN A 224 1.71 4.80 2.94
CA GLN A 224 2.21 5.55 1.79
C GLN A 224 3.15 6.68 2.22
N HIS A 225 3.87 7.37 1.30
CA HIS A 225 4.94 8.33 1.60
C HIS A 225 5.94 7.79 2.61
N PHE A 226 6.29 6.51 2.48
CA PHE A 226 6.90 5.75 3.56
C PHE A 226 8.33 6.18 3.85
N ASP A 227 9.08 6.53 2.79
CA ASP A 227 10.45 7.04 2.86
C ASP A 227 10.54 8.47 3.41
N ARG A 228 9.50 9.29 3.22
CA ARG A 228 9.54 10.72 3.54
C ARG A 228 8.99 11.06 4.91
N LYS A 229 8.08 10.23 5.44
CA LYS A 229 7.32 10.57 6.64
C LYS A 229 7.58 9.63 7.82
N ALA A 230 8.66 8.86 7.78
CA ALA A 230 9.12 7.95 8.86
C ALA A 230 8.01 7.03 9.41
N ARG A 231 7.23 6.41 8.52
CA ARG A 231 5.97 5.73 8.86
C ARG A 231 6.10 4.31 9.41
N LEU A 232 7.31 3.77 9.54
CA LEU A 232 7.53 2.41 10.02
C LEU A 232 6.91 2.13 11.40
N GLY A 233 7.03 3.08 12.35
CA GLY A 233 6.48 2.91 13.69
C GLY A 233 4.96 2.90 13.73
N ARG A 234 4.31 3.80 12.97
CA ARG A 234 2.85 3.82 12.90
C ARG A 234 2.29 2.59 12.20
N LEU A 235 2.98 2.09 11.15
CA LEU A 235 2.60 0.84 10.48
C LEU A 235 2.69 -0.34 11.44
N ALA A 236 3.80 -0.49 12.17
CA ALA A 236 3.97 -1.54 13.16
C ALA A 236 2.89 -1.49 14.26
N ARG A 237 2.56 -0.27 14.73
CA ARG A 237 1.49 -0.07 15.72
C ARG A 237 0.11 -0.43 15.17
N ALA A 238 -0.18 -0.02 13.93
CA ALA A 238 -1.45 -0.31 13.27
C ALA A 238 -1.66 -1.83 13.08
N LEU A 239 -0.61 -2.55 12.66
CA LEU A 239 -0.68 -4.00 12.47
C LEU A 239 -0.99 -4.75 13.76
N ALA A 240 -0.57 -4.24 14.92
CA ALA A 240 -0.86 -4.86 16.21
C ALA A 240 -2.37 -4.88 16.53
N GLU A 241 -3.16 -3.99 15.93
CA GLU A 241 -4.61 -3.93 16.10
C GLU A 241 -5.38 -4.92 15.22
N LEU A 242 -4.73 -5.48 14.19
CA LEU A 242 -5.37 -6.40 13.27
C LEU A 242 -5.37 -7.84 13.81
N ALA A 243 -6.23 -8.69 13.25
CA ALA A 243 -6.17 -10.12 13.47
C ALA A 243 -4.80 -10.67 13.02
N PRO A 244 -4.23 -11.67 13.72
CA PRO A 244 -2.85 -12.14 13.45
C PRO A 244 -2.57 -12.46 11.97
N ALA A 245 -3.51 -13.10 11.26
CA ALA A 245 -3.34 -13.44 9.85
C ALA A 245 -3.26 -12.21 8.93
N GLN A 246 -3.77 -11.05 9.35
CA GLN A 246 -3.79 -9.80 8.62
C GLN A 246 -2.61 -8.87 8.96
N ARG A 247 -1.70 -9.28 9.84
CA ARG A 247 -0.58 -8.44 10.30
C ARG A 247 0.57 -8.40 9.31
N ILE A 248 0.26 -8.05 8.07
CA ILE A 248 1.23 -7.80 7.00
C ILE A 248 1.09 -6.34 6.58
N GLY A 249 2.18 -5.57 6.60
CA GLY A 249 2.19 -4.16 6.23
C GLY A 249 3.00 -3.91 4.96
N PHE A 250 2.48 -3.05 4.09
CA PHE A 250 3.16 -2.58 2.89
C PHE A 250 3.39 -1.07 3.00
N GLY A 251 4.64 -0.67 3.21
CA GLY A 251 5.04 0.73 3.23
C GLY A 251 5.59 1.13 1.86
N VAL A 252 4.84 1.94 1.11
CA VAL A 252 5.20 2.31 -0.27
C VAL A 252 5.85 3.69 -0.27
N ASP A 253 7.07 3.77 -0.81
CA ASP A 253 7.84 5.01 -0.94
C ASP A 253 7.18 5.96 -1.96
N GLU A 254 7.52 7.26 -1.90
CA GLU A 254 7.10 8.22 -2.94
C GLU A 254 7.63 7.82 -4.32
N ASP A 255 6.95 8.26 -5.36
CA ASP A 255 7.25 7.96 -6.77
C ASP A 255 7.43 6.47 -7.07
N THR A 256 6.74 5.62 -6.33
CA THR A 256 6.85 4.15 -6.33
C THR A 256 5.48 3.52 -6.23
N ALA A 257 5.29 2.33 -6.79
CA ALA A 257 4.09 1.54 -6.64
C ALA A 257 4.39 0.08 -6.29
N LEU A 258 3.52 -0.50 -5.47
CA LEU A 258 3.34 -1.94 -5.33
C LEU A 258 2.31 -2.39 -6.38
N VAL A 259 2.76 -3.12 -7.38
CA VAL A 259 1.91 -3.71 -8.42
C VAL A 259 1.55 -5.13 -8.01
N VAL A 260 0.27 -5.37 -7.71
CA VAL A 260 -0.20 -6.66 -7.20
C VAL A 260 -1.00 -7.38 -8.28
N ASP A 261 -0.60 -8.60 -8.60
CA ASP A 261 -1.35 -9.54 -9.42
C ASP A 261 -1.96 -10.60 -8.48
N LEU A 262 -3.22 -10.41 -8.12
CA LEU A 262 -3.94 -11.31 -7.20
C LEU A 262 -4.17 -12.69 -7.81
N ALA A 263 -4.30 -12.77 -9.13
CA ALA A 263 -4.52 -14.04 -9.83
C ALA A 263 -3.26 -14.93 -9.80
N GLN A 264 -2.09 -14.30 -9.87
CA GLN A 264 -0.81 -15.01 -9.78
C GLN A 264 -0.28 -15.10 -8.33
N GLY A 265 -0.87 -14.39 -7.38
CA GLY A 265 -0.40 -14.32 -6.00
C GLY A 265 0.97 -13.65 -5.86
N VAL A 266 1.27 -12.65 -6.70
CA VAL A 266 2.57 -11.98 -6.76
C VAL A 266 2.41 -10.47 -6.70
N ALA A 267 3.33 -9.81 -5.99
CA ALA A 267 3.50 -8.36 -6.04
C ALA A 267 4.89 -7.99 -6.56
N THR A 268 5.01 -6.81 -7.19
CA THR A 268 6.27 -6.30 -7.76
C THR A 268 6.40 -4.82 -7.41
N ALA A 269 7.58 -4.37 -7.00
CA ALA A 269 7.85 -2.96 -6.83
C ALA A 269 8.19 -2.31 -8.19
N ALA A 270 7.66 -1.12 -8.45
CA ALA A 270 7.90 -0.35 -9.67
C ALA A 270 8.04 1.13 -9.32
N GLY A 271 8.98 1.85 -9.95
CA GLY A 271 9.18 3.28 -9.74
C GLY A 271 10.57 3.64 -9.22
N ALA A 272 10.68 4.76 -8.50
CA ALA A 272 11.98 5.34 -8.10
C ALA A 272 12.50 4.83 -6.74
N GLY A 273 11.61 4.54 -5.79
CA GLY A 273 11.94 4.07 -4.45
C GLY A 273 11.74 2.57 -4.29
N GLY A 274 11.23 2.15 -3.13
CA GLY A 274 10.95 0.74 -2.84
C GLY A 274 9.66 0.54 -2.04
N VAL A 275 9.44 -0.71 -1.65
CA VAL A 275 8.29 -1.08 -0.81
C VAL A 275 8.79 -1.87 0.39
N ALA A 276 8.61 -1.31 1.58
CA ALA A 276 8.84 -2.02 2.83
C ALA A 276 7.73 -3.06 3.05
N VAL A 277 8.10 -4.26 3.45
CA VAL A 277 7.18 -5.35 3.81
C VAL A 277 7.42 -5.71 5.27
N LEU A 278 6.44 -5.44 6.12
CA LEU A 278 6.51 -5.70 7.55
C LEU A 278 5.61 -6.87 7.90
N ASP A 279 6.20 -8.01 8.24
CA ASP A 279 5.47 -9.18 8.76
C ASP A 279 5.44 -9.15 10.29
N ALA A 280 4.27 -8.92 10.84
CA ALA A 280 4.01 -8.90 12.28
C ALA A 280 3.11 -10.07 12.74
N ARG A 281 2.90 -11.10 11.91
CA ARG A 281 2.02 -12.23 12.23
C ARG A 281 2.48 -13.00 13.47
N GLY A 282 3.79 -13.14 13.65
CA GLY A 282 4.40 -13.77 14.82
C GLY A 282 4.80 -12.80 15.93
N ALA A 283 4.56 -11.50 15.76
CA ALA A 283 5.00 -10.49 16.69
C ALA A 283 4.24 -10.53 18.02
N ARG A 284 4.97 -10.19 19.08
CA ARG A 284 4.43 -9.91 20.41
C ARG A 284 4.46 -8.42 20.64
N SER A 285 3.33 -7.83 20.93
CA SER A 285 3.21 -6.39 21.20
C SER A 285 2.46 -6.13 22.50
N ALA A 286 2.78 -5.01 23.13
CA ALA A 286 2.11 -4.57 24.35
C ALA A 286 2.10 -3.04 24.44
N MET A 287 1.01 -2.50 25.00
CA MET A 287 0.95 -1.14 25.52
C MET A 287 1.21 -1.16 27.03
N ARG A 288 2.17 -0.39 27.50
CA ARG A 288 2.46 -0.22 28.91
C ARG A 288 2.61 1.26 29.23
N ALA A 289 1.74 1.79 30.07
CA ALA A 289 1.70 3.23 30.40
C ALA A 289 1.73 4.10 29.11
N ASP A 290 0.80 3.82 28.21
CA ASP A 290 0.64 4.49 26.90
C ASP A 290 1.86 4.42 25.98
N ARG A 291 2.73 3.41 26.18
CA ARG A 291 3.91 3.20 25.32
C ARG A 291 3.86 1.84 24.68
N PHE A 292 4.05 1.85 23.37
CA PHE A 292 4.04 0.65 22.56
C PHE A 292 5.42 -0.02 22.56
N SER A 293 5.40 -1.34 22.67
CA SER A 293 6.57 -2.19 22.43
C SER A 293 6.19 -3.36 21.54
N ALA A 294 7.11 -3.78 20.68
CA ALA A 294 6.93 -4.95 19.84
C ALA A 294 8.27 -5.67 19.61
N ALA A 295 8.20 -6.99 19.48
CA ALA A 295 9.32 -7.85 19.13
C ALA A 295 8.84 -9.01 18.27
N GLY A 296 9.76 -9.61 17.49
CA GLY A 296 9.41 -10.68 16.55
C GLY A 296 8.75 -10.14 15.28
N LEU A 297 9.04 -8.90 14.91
CA LEU A 297 8.70 -8.31 13.63
C LEU A 297 9.77 -8.70 12.60
N TRP A 298 9.35 -8.95 11.37
CA TRP A 298 10.26 -9.21 10.25
C TRP A 298 10.07 -8.11 9.21
N LEU A 299 11.17 -7.47 8.85
CA LEU A 299 11.18 -6.36 7.91
C LEU A 299 11.98 -6.73 6.67
N SER A 300 11.35 -6.54 5.53
CA SER A 300 11.95 -6.71 4.21
C SER A 300 11.70 -5.47 3.37
N ARG A 301 12.42 -5.30 2.27
CA ARG A 301 12.22 -4.20 1.33
C ARG A 301 12.44 -4.68 -0.09
N LEU A 302 11.45 -4.42 -0.95
CA LEU A 302 11.53 -4.61 -2.38
C LEU A 302 12.12 -3.35 -3.02
N ALA A 303 13.11 -3.52 -3.87
CA ALA A 303 13.53 -2.49 -4.81
C ALA A 303 12.81 -2.67 -6.17
N PRO A 304 12.84 -1.67 -7.08
CA PRO A 304 12.15 -1.77 -8.35
C PRO A 304 12.52 -3.02 -9.14
N GLY A 305 11.51 -3.74 -9.63
CA GLY A 305 11.64 -5.01 -10.36
C GLY A 305 11.68 -6.26 -9.48
N ASP A 306 11.84 -6.13 -8.16
CA ASP A 306 11.77 -7.27 -7.24
C ASP A 306 10.34 -7.82 -7.16
N ARG A 307 10.23 -9.13 -6.90
CA ARG A 307 8.96 -9.84 -6.80
C ARG A 307 8.78 -10.40 -5.40
N LEU A 308 7.56 -10.33 -4.90
CA LEU A 308 7.11 -10.87 -3.63
C LEU A 308 6.03 -11.91 -3.88
N SER A 309 6.17 -13.10 -3.36
CA SER A 309 5.09 -14.07 -3.25
C SER A 309 4.13 -13.66 -2.13
N LEU A 310 2.84 -13.54 -2.43
CA LEU A 310 1.83 -13.17 -1.43
C LEU A 310 1.49 -14.33 -0.48
N ALA A 311 1.83 -15.57 -0.85
CA ALA A 311 1.53 -16.75 -0.07
C ALA A 311 2.43 -16.89 1.17
N ASP A 312 3.74 -16.64 0.99
CA ASP A 312 4.77 -16.89 2.00
C ASP A 312 5.71 -15.70 2.24
N LEU A 313 5.52 -14.59 1.53
CA LEU A 313 6.34 -13.38 1.53
C LEU A 313 7.78 -13.62 1.05
N ALA A 314 8.03 -14.68 0.30
CA ALA A 314 9.32 -14.94 -0.30
C ALA A 314 9.65 -13.86 -1.38
N ILE A 315 10.86 -13.31 -1.29
CA ILE A 315 11.36 -12.27 -2.20
C ILE A 315 12.29 -12.89 -3.24
N THR A 316 12.06 -12.51 -4.49
CA THR A 316 12.98 -12.74 -5.58
C THR A 316 13.51 -11.41 -6.08
N ALA A 317 14.80 -11.17 -5.93
CA ALA A 317 15.46 -9.97 -6.42
C ALA A 317 15.39 -9.91 -7.95
N ALA A 318 15.32 -8.70 -8.49
CA ALA A 318 15.34 -8.47 -9.93
C ALA A 318 16.64 -8.99 -10.56
N PRO A 319 16.60 -9.45 -11.83
CA PRO A 319 17.81 -9.89 -12.53
C PRO A 319 18.92 -8.83 -12.53
N GLY A 320 20.16 -9.28 -12.42
CA GLY A 320 21.34 -8.41 -12.43
C GLY A 320 21.70 -7.78 -11.08
N ARG A 321 20.98 -8.07 -10.00
CA ARG A 321 21.39 -7.68 -8.65
C ARG A 321 22.42 -8.65 -8.08
N THR A 322 23.44 -8.12 -7.41
CA THR A 322 24.44 -8.92 -6.70
C THR A 322 23.95 -9.24 -5.31
N ARG A 323 23.83 -10.54 -4.99
CA ARG A 323 23.45 -11.00 -3.66
C ARG A 323 24.57 -10.76 -2.66
N ILE A 324 24.21 -10.32 -1.48
CA ILE A 324 25.09 -10.11 -0.33
C ILE A 324 24.51 -10.98 0.81
N ASP A 325 25.27 -12.00 1.20
CA ASP A 325 24.91 -12.85 2.34
C ASP A 325 25.48 -12.28 3.64
N PRO A 326 24.99 -12.68 4.82
CA PRO A 326 25.48 -12.20 6.10
C PRO A 326 27.01 -12.26 6.23
N GLY A 327 27.62 -11.16 6.65
CA GLY A 327 29.08 -11.03 6.77
C GLY A 327 29.82 -10.81 5.43
N GLY A 328 29.13 -10.84 4.29
CA GLY A 328 29.68 -10.62 2.95
C GLY A 328 29.70 -9.17 2.46
N GLY A 329 29.28 -8.22 3.31
CA GLY A 329 29.09 -6.83 2.97
C GLY A 329 30.36 -6.12 2.48
N TYR A 330 30.17 -5.07 1.71
CA TYR A 330 31.24 -4.19 1.21
C TYR A 330 31.80 -3.28 2.30
N TYR A 331 30.90 -2.67 3.08
CA TYR A 331 31.26 -1.71 4.11
C TYR A 331 31.91 -2.36 5.32
N SER A 332 32.71 -1.59 6.07
CA SER A 332 33.46 -2.06 7.25
C SER A 332 33.60 -0.94 8.26
N HIS A 333 32.45 -0.48 8.78
CA HIS A 333 32.39 0.54 9.82
C HIS A 333 31.41 0.14 10.92
N ALA A 334 31.58 0.69 12.12
CA ALA A 334 30.59 0.47 13.18
C ALA A 334 29.28 1.12 12.76
N ALA A 335 28.17 0.37 12.87
CA ALA A 335 26.86 0.90 12.61
C ALA A 335 26.59 2.10 13.52
N GLN A 336 26.10 3.19 12.93
CA GLN A 336 25.83 4.41 13.69
C GLN A 336 24.55 4.24 14.51
N SER A 337 24.65 4.42 15.82
CA SER A 337 23.50 4.43 16.71
C SER A 337 23.14 5.88 17.03
N GLY A 338 21.87 6.21 17.04
CA GLY A 338 21.38 7.49 17.56
C GLY A 338 20.31 8.17 16.75
N ALA A 339 20.50 8.47 15.46
CA ALA A 339 19.50 9.21 14.69
C ALA A 339 18.17 8.46 14.55
N GLY A 340 17.06 9.20 14.56
CA GLY A 340 15.75 8.62 14.78
C GLY A 340 14.98 8.24 13.54
N MET A 341 14.51 7.01 13.43
CA MET A 341 13.66 6.56 12.34
C MET A 341 12.15 6.71 12.60
N ALA A 342 11.76 7.23 13.76
CA ALA A 342 10.38 7.62 14.03
C ALA A 342 10.12 9.12 13.73
N LEU A 343 11.14 9.80 13.24
CA LEU A 343 11.09 11.18 12.73
C LEU A 343 11.67 11.20 11.31
N PRO A 344 11.21 12.09 10.43
CA PRO A 344 11.68 12.17 9.05
C PRO A 344 13.14 12.63 8.97
N SER A 345 14.11 11.76 9.05
CA SER A 345 15.54 12.11 9.04
C SER A 345 16.44 11.12 8.31
N GLU A 346 16.06 9.87 8.19
CA GLU A 346 16.88 8.84 7.53
C GLU A 346 16.07 7.92 6.64
N GLY A 347 16.67 7.50 5.52
CA GLY A 347 16.13 6.50 4.63
C GLY A 347 16.24 5.09 5.21
N LEU A 348 15.15 4.35 5.21
CA LEU A 348 15.13 2.95 5.65
C LEU A 348 16.07 2.08 4.79
N ALA A 349 16.15 2.37 3.49
CA ALA A 349 17.00 1.65 2.56
C ALA A 349 18.48 1.76 2.91
N ASP A 350 18.95 2.96 3.26
CA ASP A 350 20.35 3.19 3.60
C ASP A 350 20.69 2.58 4.96
N ALA A 351 19.82 2.74 5.94
CA ALA A 351 20.02 2.14 7.27
C ALA A 351 20.12 0.61 7.22
N LEU A 352 19.22 -0.04 6.49
CA LEU A 352 19.22 -1.50 6.39
C LEU A 352 20.21 -2.03 5.34
N GLY A 353 20.47 -1.28 4.29
CA GLY A 353 21.45 -1.64 3.27
C GLY A 353 22.88 -1.35 3.75
N VAL A 354 23.26 -0.08 3.79
CA VAL A 354 24.64 0.37 4.02
C VAL A 354 25.11 0.10 5.45
N ASP A 355 24.29 0.41 6.46
CA ASP A 355 24.71 0.30 7.87
C ASP A 355 24.54 -1.10 8.45
N LEU A 356 23.71 -1.96 7.85
CA LEU A 356 23.45 -3.31 8.38
C LEU A 356 23.91 -4.41 7.39
N LEU A 357 23.12 -4.71 6.34
CA LEU A 357 23.32 -5.93 5.55
C LEU A 357 24.51 -5.89 4.57
N ASP A 358 24.89 -4.71 4.08
CA ASP A 358 26.11 -4.53 3.29
C ASP A 358 27.32 -4.08 4.15
N ASN A 359 27.25 -4.38 5.45
CA ASN A 359 28.28 -4.03 6.43
C ASN A 359 28.76 -5.30 7.17
N ARG A 360 30.00 -5.70 6.95
CA ARG A 360 30.56 -6.96 7.50
C ARG A 360 31.04 -6.91 8.96
N VAL A 361 30.94 -5.75 9.62
CA VAL A 361 31.39 -5.61 11.02
C VAL A 361 30.26 -5.35 11.99
N SER A 362 29.04 -5.18 11.51
CA SER A 362 27.89 -4.87 12.33
C SER A 362 26.69 -5.66 11.88
N ALA A 363 26.25 -6.61 12.70
CA ALA A 363 25.03 -7.40 12.50
C ALA A 363 23.83 -6.79 13.24
N ARG A 364 23.97 -5.58 13.80
CA ARG A 364 22.95 -4.93 14.63
C ARG A 364 23.02 -3.41 14.47
N LEU A 365 21.85 -2.81 14.26
CA LEU A 365 21.67 -1.37 14.11
C LEU A 365 20.60 -0.89 15.10
N GLU A 366 20.86 0.21 15.80
CA GLU A 366 19.88 0.86 16.66
C GLU A 366 19.61 2.30 16.19
N ARG A 367 18.34 2.72 16.29
CA ARG A 367 17.90 4.10 16.08
C ARG A 367 16.96 4.53 17.20
N ILE A 368 17.17 5.72 17.74
CA ILE A 368 16.39 6.28 18.84
C ILE A 368 15.77 7.58 18.39
N SER A 369 14.46 7.71 18.52
CA SER A 369 13.72 8.96 18.35
C SER A 369 13.09 9.37 19.67
N PHE A 370 13.09 10.64 20.01
CA PHE A 370 12.51 11.16 21.24
C PHE A 370 12.00 12.60 21.07
N ASP A 371 11.03 12.96 21.92
CA ASP A 371 10.49 14.32 22.00
C ASP A 371 11.32 15.22 22.93
N ALA A 372 10.96 16.50 23.00
CA ALA A 372 11.64 17.47 23.85
C ALA A 372 11.59 17.13 25.35
N ALA A 373 10.64 16.30 25.80
CA ALA A 373 10.53 15.80 27.18
C ALA A 373 11.38 14.54 27.44
N GLY A 374 12.11 14.06 26.42
CA GLY A 374 12.94 12.86 26.48
C GLY A 374 12.16 11.54 26.43
N ALA A 375 10.87 11.60 26.10
CA ALA A 375 10.09 10.40 25.87
C ALA A 375 10.32 9.91 24.44
N GLY A 376 10.70 8.65 24.26
CA GLY A 376 11.11 8.18 22.96
C GLY A 376 10.92 6.68 22.73
N VAL A 377 11.36 6.27 21.55
CA VAL A 377 11.35 4.89 21.10
C VAL A 377 12.71 4.50 20.53
N ARG A 378 13.11 3.27 20.78
CA ARG A 378 14.28 2.64 20.19
C ARG A 378 13.83 1.58 19.20
N TYR A 379 14.31 1.69 17.98
CA TYR A 379 14.23 0.67 16.96
C TYR A 379 15.52 -0.14 16.97
N VAL A 380 15.41 -1.44 16.89
CA VAL A 380 16.54 -2.35 16.78
C VAL A 380 16.32 -3.24 15.57
N PHE A 381 17.29 -3.25 14.67
CA PHE A 381 17.34 -4.10 13.49
C PHE A 381 18.52 -5.05 13.64
N GLU A 382 18.31 -6.33 13.38
CA GLU A 382 19.32 -7.37 13.56
C GLU A 382 19.33 -8.30 12.35
N GLU A 383 20.54 -8.65 11.91
CA GLU A 383 20.73 -9.74 10.95
C GLU A 383 20.35 -11.07 11.58
N THR A 384 19.84 -11.95 10.75
CA THR A 384 19.55 -13.34 11.08
C THR A 384 20.17 -14.26 10.04
N PRO A 385 20.23 -15.57 10.28
CA PRO A 385 20.69 -16.52 9.26
C PRO A 385 19.90 -16.46 7.94
N ASP A 386 18.64 -15.99 7.98
CA ASP A 386 17.77 -15.86 6.81
C ASP A 386 17.88 -14.48 6.13
N SER A 387 18.62 -13.55 6.75
CA SER A 387 18.80 -12.20 6.21
C SER A 387 19.71 -12.22 4.99
N TRP A 388 19.37 -11.40 4.00
CA TRP A 388 20.26 -11.13 2.88
C TRP A 388 19.87 -9.79 2.22
N ALA A 389 20.80 -9.19 1.52
CA ALA A 389 20.54 -8.07 0.64
C ALA A 389 20.94 -8.41 -0.80
N ALA A 390 20.45 -7.61 -1.74
CA ALA A 390 20.92 -7.62 -3.12
C ALA A 390 20.96 -6.18 -3.65
N LEU A 391 22.13 -5.82 -4.21
CA LEU A 391 22.38 -4.47 -4.73
C LEU A 391 22.38 -4.47 -6.26
N GLY A 392 21.66 -3.52 -6.85
CA GLY A 392 21.68 -3.28 -8.28
C GLY A 392 21.02 -1.95 -8.61
N GLY A 393 21.58 -1.20 -9.57
CA GLY A 393 21.08 0.12 -9.94
C GLY A 393 21.08 1.14 -8.79
N GLY A 394 21.99 1.02 -7.81
CA GLY A 394 22.05 1.87 -6.63
C GLY A 394 20.93 1.61 -5.60
N GLN A 395 20.19 0.52 -5.72
CA GLN A 395 19.07 0.18 -4.85
C GLN A 395 19.28 -1.17 -4.16
N TYR A 396 18.94 -1.25 -2.87
CA TYR A 396 18.96 -2.49 -2.11
C TYR A 396 17.60 -3.18 -2.09
N THR A 397 17.62 -4.47 -2.44
CA THR A 397 16.63 -5.45 -1.98
C THR A 397 17.07 -5.93 -0.61
N ILE A 398 16.14 -6.05 0.33
CA ILE A 398 16.43 -6.44 1.72
C ILE A 398 15.44 -7.53 2.12
N ASN A 399 15.96 -8.58 2.73
CA ASN A 399 15.13 -9.71 3.18
C ASN A 399 15.37 -10.05 4.65
N ALA A 400 14.28 -10.26 5.38
CA ALA A 400 14.18 -10.92 6.68
C ALA A 400 15.08 -10.32 7.79
N VAL A 401 15.13 -9.00 7.89
CA VAL A 401 15.75 -8.33 9.04
C VAL A 401 14.83 -8.46 10.25
N ALA A 402 15.35 -8.94 11.36
CA ALA A 402 14.63 -8.95 12.62
C ALA A 402 14.48 -7.51 13.13
N PHE A 403 13.27 -7.16 13.56
CA PHE A 403 12.94 -5.79 13.97
C PHE A 403 12.22 -5.79 15.33
N SER A 404 12.60 -4.84 16.19
CA SER A 404 11.92 -4.63 17.47
C SER A 404 11.80 -3.15 17.82
N ILE A 405 10.77 -2.82 18.60
CA ILE A 405 10.44 -1.48 19.06
C ILE A 405 10.38 -1.52 20.59
N THR A 406 11.12 -0.62 21.25
CA THR A 406 11.15 -0.52 22.70
C THR A 406 10.97 0.94 23.11
N PRO A 407 10.04 1.28 24.02
CA PRO A 407 9.97 2.61 24.60
C PRO A 407 11.19 2.90 25.44
N VAL A 408 11.71 4.12 25.33
CA VAL A 408 12.88 4.59 26.08
C VAL A 408 12.64 5.95 26.71
N ARG A 409 13.44 6.31 27.70
CA ARG A 409 13.58 7.70 28.17
C ARG A 409 15.01 8.15 27.91
N VAL A 410 15.13 9.28 27.25
CA VAL A 410 16.43 9.91 26.96
C VAL A 410 16.60 11.10 27.92
N THR A 411 17.77 11.18 28.55
CA THR A 411 18.16 12.31 29.36
C THR A 411 19.39 12.96 28.75
N VAL A 412 19.31 14.23 28.42
CA VAL A 412 20.43 15.01 27.91
C VAL A 412 21.03 15.76 29.09
N THR A 413 22.32 15.56 29.33
CA THR A 413 23.11 16.28 30.30
C THR A 413 24.20 17.07 29.57
N GLU A 414 24.36 18.36 29.93
CA GLU A 414 25.49 19.13 29.38
C GLU A 414 26.80 18.50 29.82
N ALA A 415 27.75 18.39 28.89
CA ALA A 415 29.10 17.99 29.22
C ALA A 415 29.81 19.14 29.95
N PRO A 416 30.67 18.87 30.95
CA PRO A 416 31.39 19.90 31.67
C PRO A 416 32.38 20.65 30.80
#